data_39d2e7604b13b27639639885d2bd4d13
#
_entry.id   39d2e7604b13b27639639885d2bd4d13
#
_cell.length_a   1.000
_cell.length_b   1.000
_cell.length_c   1.000
_cell.angle_alpha   90.00
_cell.angle_beta   90.00
_cell.angle_gamma   90.00
#
_symmetry.space_group_name_H-M   'P 1'
#
loop_
_entity.id
_entity.type
_entity.pdbx_description
1 polymer ?
#
loop_
_entity_poly.entity_id
_entity_poly.type
_entity_poly.pdbx_seq_one_letter_code
_entity_poly.pdbx_strand_id
1 'polypeptide(L)'
;MRYPLLAACLGLCVSAQAESLDARIAEGAALIPAFQKHLLETVQGAMRQGGPAQAVAACQTLAPGIAEAHGQDGWRVGRTALKVRNPANAPDTWERQVLEDFARRAQAGEPLAGMQRAEVVDGEVRVMKPIATGAPCLACHGTQVEPQLARLIRERYPDDQATGFREGELRGAFTLRRPVDDGEG
;
A
#
# COMPACT_ATOMS: atom_id res chain seq x y z
N MET A 1 -6.54 19.41 71.68
CA MET A 1 -7.44 19.18 70.55
C MET A 1 -6.57 18.96 69.33
N ARG A 2 -6.52 17.73 68.79
CA ARG A 2 -5.71 17.35 67.65
C ARG A 2 -6.67 17.00 66.52
N TYR A 3 -6.69 17.78 65.42
CA TYR A 3 -7.47 17.50 64.22
C TYR A 3 -6.65 16.62 63.30
N PRO A 4 -7.18 15.52 62.77
CA PRO A 4 -6.53 14.76 61.71
C PRO A 4 -6.81 15.39 60.35
N LEU A 5 -5.76 15.68 59.59
CA LEU A 5 -5.80 16.05 58.18
C LEU A 5 -6.17 14.80 57.35
N LEU A 6 -7.37 14.78 56.75
CA LEU A 6 -7.73 13.84 55.75
C LEU A 6 -7.10 14.30 54.40
N ALA A 7 -6.12 13.57 53.92
CA ALA A 7 -5.60 13.73 52.56
C ALA A 7 -6.52 13.00 51.61
N ALA A 8 -7.28 13.74 50.80
CA ALA A 8 -8.07 13.20 49.69
C ALA A 8 -7.17 12.95 48.48
N CYS A 9 -6.85 11.69 48.21
CA CYS A 9 -6.22 11.29 46.94
C CYS A 9 -7.26 11.33 45.82
N LEU A 10 -7.24 12.39 44.99
CA LEU A 10 -7.96 12.40 43.71
C LEU A 10 -7.19 11.47 42.75
N GLY A 11 -7.69 10.26 42.55
CA GLY A 11 -7.25 9.38 41.47
C GLY A 11 -7.74 9.94 40.15
N LEU A 12 -6.81 10.43 39.33
CA LEU A 12 -7.09 10.69 37.91
C LEU A 12 -7.29 9.34 37.20
N CYS A 13 -8.54 8.97 36.94
CA CYS A 13 -8.85 7.91 35.98
C CYS A 13 -8.57 8.46 34.57
N VAL A 14 -7.42 8.16 34.01
CA VAL A 14 -7.18 8.32 32.56
C VAL A 14 -7.97 7.23 31.88
N SER A 15 -9.17 7.55 31.39
CA SER A 15 -9.90 6.68 30.47
C SER A 15 -9.14 6.61 29.16
N ALA A 16 -8.52 5.47 28.86
CA ALA A 16 -8.05 5.18 27.52
C ALA A 16 -9.25 5.15 26.60
N GLN A 17 -9.43 6.21 25.80
CA GLN A 17 -10.46 6.23 24.77
C GLN A 17 -10.03 5.27 23.67
N ALA A 18 -10.86 4.27 23.38
CA ALA A 18 -10.67 3.42 22.21
C ALA A 18 -10.61 4.31 20.96
N GLU A 19 -9.56 4.13 20.17
CA GLU A 19 -9.37 4.87 18.92
C GLU A 19 -10.51 4.55 17.95
N SER A 20 -11.11 5.61 17.36
CA SER A 20 -12.22 5.41 16.41
C SER A 20 -11.72 4.74 15.13
N LEU A 21 -12.60 3.98 14.47
CA LEU A 21 -12.30 3.36 13.17
C LEU A 21 -11.82 4.40 12.13
N ASP A 22 -12.45 5.58 12.11
CA ASP A 22 -12.06 6.67 11.19
C ASP A 22 -10.64 7.17 11.48
N ALA A 23 -10.24 7.27 12.75
CA ALA A 23 -8.90 7.67 13.13
C ALA A 23 -7.86 6.62 12.67
N ARG A 24 -8.15 5.33 12.86
CA ARG A 24 -7.30 4.22 12.36
C ARG A 24 -7.19 4.21 10.85
N ILE A 25 -8.29 4.43 10.13
CA ILE A 25 -8.28 4.54 8.66
C ILE A 25 -7.39 5.70 8.21
N ALA A 26 -7.51 6.86 8.87
CA ALA A 26 -6.70 8.04 8.56
C ALA A 26 -5.21 7.79 8.84
N GLU A 27 -4.88 7.15 9.96
CA GLU A 27 -3.52 6.74 10.32
C GLU A 27 -2.91 5.84 9.25
N GLY A 28 -3.60 4.74 8.88
CA GLY A 28 -3.12 3.85 7.82
C GLY A 28 -2.93 4.58 6.50
N ALA A 29 -3.90 5.38 6.08
CA ALA A 29 -3.82 6.14 4.83
C ALA A 29 -2.63 7.13 4.82
N ALA A 30 -2.23 7.67 5.97
CA ALA A 30 -1.12 8.59 6.13
C ALA A 30 0.25 7.93 5.88
N LEU A 31 0.37 6.60 5.94
CA LEU A 31 1.61 5.88 5.62
C LEU A 31 1.89 5.82 4.11
N ILE A 32 0.86 5.94 3.27
CA ILE A 32 0.98 5.74 1.82
C ILE A 32 1.94 6.71 1.14
N PRO A 33 1.91 8.05 1.39
CA PRO A 33 2.79 8.97 0.69
C PRO A 33 4.28 8.69 0.90
N ALA A 34 4.70 8.40 2.13
CA ALA A 34 6.08 8.08 2.45
C ALA A 34 6.52 6.75 1.81
N PHE A 35 5.69 5.73 1.86
CA PHE A 35 5.92 4.44 1.21
C PHE A 35 6.03 4.59 -0.32
N GLN A 36 5.09 5.30 -0.94
CA GLN A 36 5.12 5.57 -2.38
C GLN A 36 6.38 6.31 -2.79
N LYS A 37 6.74 7.37 -2.06
CA LYS A 37 7.95 8.16 -2.31
C LYS A 37 9.20 7.28 -2.28
N HIS A 38 9.38 6.48 -1.24
CA HIS A 38 10.55 5.60 -1.08
C HIS A 38 10.66 4.60 -2.24
N LEU A 39 9.55 3.97 -2.64
CA LEU A 39 9.53 3.06 -3.79
C LEU A 39 9.92 3.77 -5.09
N LEU A 40 9.36 4.95 -5.35
CA LEU A 40 9.66 5.72 -6.57
C LEU A 40 11.11 6.18 -6.61
N GLU A 41 11.64 6.69 -5.51
CA GLU A 41 13.05 7.12 -5.40
C GLU A 41 14.02 5.96 -5.61
N THR A 42 13.71 4.77 -5.08
CA THR A 42 14.50 3.55 -5.28
C THR A 42 14.53 3.16 -6.75
N VAL A 43 13.37 3.10 -7.42
CA VAL A 43 13.29 2.76 -8.84
C VAL A 43 13.98 3.80 -9.71
N GLN A 44 13.75 5.08 -9.47
CA GLN A 44 14.38 6.18 -10.20
C GLN A 44 15.90 6.23 -9.98
N GLY A 45 16.36 5.95 -8.76
CA GLY A 45 17.78 5.83 -8.43
C GLY A 45 18.44 4.72 -9.22
N ALA A 46 17.84 3.53 -9.24
CA ALA A 46 18.31 2.40 -10.01
C ALA A 46 18.32 2.66 -11.53
N MET A 47 17.26 3.35 -12.04
CA MET A 47 17.21 3.79 -13.44
C MET A 47 18.37 4.72 -13.81
N ARG A 48 18.74 5.67 -12.96
CA ARG A 48 19.87 6.58 -13.19
C ARG A 48 21.22 5.87 -13.14
N GLN A 49 21.35 4.84 -12.29
CA GLN A 49 22.62 4.11 -12.08
C GLN A 49 22.92 3.08 -13.16
N GLY A 50 21.92 2.35 -13.62
CA GLY A 50 22.13 1.23 -14.54
C GLY A 50 20.95 0.97 -15.47
N GLY A 51 20.07 1.96 -15.67
CA GLY A 51 18.95 1.89 -16.59
C GLY A 51 17.85 0.92 -16.16
N PRO A 52 16.98 0.53 -17.11
CA PRO A 52 15.81 -0.31 -16.81
C PRO A 52 16.15 -1.67 -16.20
N ALA A 53 17.27 -2.27 -16.57
CA ALA A 53 17.70 -3.56 -16.02
C ALA A 53 17.99 -3.48 -14.53
N GLN A 54 18.67 -2.42 -14.09
CA GLN A 54 18.95 -2.18 -12.67
C GLN A 54 17.66 -1.86 -11.91
N ALA A 55 16.71 -1.13 -12.52
CA ALA A 55 15.42 -0.86 -11.91
C ALA A 55 14.60 -2.13 -11.69
N VAL A 56 14.60 -3.07 -12.63
CA VAL A 56 13.93 -4.38 -12.48
C VAL A 56 14.55 -5.18 -11.32
N ALA A 57 15.89 -5.19 -11.22
CA ALA A 57 16.58 -5.84 -10.11
C ALA A 57 16.22 -5.20 -8.76
N ALA A 58 16.22 -3.87 -8.67
CA ALA A 58 15.84 -3.15 -7.46
C ALA A 58 14.38 -3.43 -7.04
N CYS A 59 13.44 -3.50 -7.99
CA CYS A 59 12.05 -3.89 -7.72
C CYS A 59 11.96 -5.30 -7.11
N GLN A 60 12.79 -6.23 -7.56
CA GLN A 60 12.78 -7.60 -7.06
C GLN A 60 13.35 -7.72 -5.65
N THR A 61 14.48 -7.05 -5.39
CA THR A 61 15.26 -7.25 -4.18
C THR A 61 14.95 -6.27 -3.05
N LEU A 62 14.61 -5.03 -3.38
CA LEU A 62 14.46 -3.97 -2.37
C LEU A 62 13.00 -3.68 -2.01
N ALA A 63 12.05 -3.84 -2.94
CA ALA A 63 10.67 -3.46 -2.69
C ALA A 63 10.01 -4.20 -1.51
N PRO A 64 10.28 -5.50 -1.24
CA PRO A 64 9.75 -6.17 -0.05
C PRO A 64 10.24 -5.54 1.25
N GLY A 65 11.53 -5.26 1.38
CA GLY A 65 12.10 -4.61 2.58
C GLY A 65 11.62 -3.17 2.77
N ILE A 66 11.34 -2.46 1.67
CA ILE A 66 10.74 -1.12 1.75
C ILE A 66 9.32 -1.21 2.33
N ALA A 67 8.52 -2.19 1.92
CA ALA A 67 7.17 -2.38 2.47
C ALA A 67 7.22 -2.69 3.97
N GLU A 68 8.13 -3.58 4.39
CA GLU A 68 8.35 -3.92 5.80
C GLU A 68 8.79 -2.69 6.62
N ALA A 69 9.73 -1.89 6.11
CA ALA A 69 10.24 -0.70 6.78
C ALA A 69 9.19 0.41 6.97
N HIS A 70 8.14 0.41 6.18
CA HIS A 70 7.01 1.35 6.32
C HIS A 70 5.85 0.79 7.14
N GLY A 71 5.91 -0.47 7.59
CA GLY A 71 4.99 -1.00 8.57
C GLY A 71 5.30 -0.43 9.96
N GLN A 72 4.38 0.35 10.53
CA GLN A 72 4.52 0.99 11.85
C GLN A 72 3.25 0.74 12.66
N ASP A 73 3.38 0.73 13.98
CA ASP A 73 2.24 0.66 14.91
C ASP A 73 1.25 -0.47 14.60
N GLY A 74 1.76 -1.64 14.21
CA GLY A 74 0.98 -2.82 13.84
C GLY A 74 0.45 -2.81 12.40
N TRP A 75 0.63 -1.73 11.63
CA TRP A 75 0.28 -1.69 10.22
C TRP A 75 1.21 -2.54 9.37
N ARG A 76 0.63 -3.34 8.48
CA ARG A 76 1.33 -3.96 7.36
C ARG A 76 1.01 -3.18 6.09
N VAL A 77 2.05 -2.78 5.38
CA VAL A 77 1.97 -1.94 4.18
C VAL A 77 2.43 -2.74 2.96
N GLY A 78 1.71 -2.64 1.87
CA GLY A 78 2.02 -3.36 0.65
C GLY A 78 1.40 -2.76 -0.60
N ARG A 79 1.53 -3.50 -1.69
CA ARG A 79 0.89 -3.20 -2.98
C ARG A 79 0.32 -4.47 -3.57
N THR A 80 -0.85 -4.35 -4.18
CA THR A 80 -1.51 -5.45 -4.89
C THR A 80 -2.04 -4.98 -6.25
N ALA A 81 -2.34 -5.90 -7.15
CA ALA A 81 -2.85 -5.58 -8.48
C ALA A 81 -3.57 -6.77 -9.11
N LEU A 82 -4.50 -6.52 -10.04
CA LEU A 82 -5.12 -7.58 -10.84
C LEU A 82 -4.11 -8.22 -11.80
N LYS A 83 -3.16 -7.42 -12.33
CA LYS A 83 -2.05 -7.88 -13.17
C LYS A 83 -0.76 -7.69 -12.40
N VAL A 84 -0.26 -8.75 -11.79
CA VAL A 84 0.94 -8.71 -10.95
C VAL A 84 2.22 -9.01 -11.74
N ARG A 85 3.34 -8.41 -11.33
CA ARG A 85 4.67 -8.81 -11.75
C ARG A 85 5.27 -9.84 -10.81
N ASN A 86 5.21 -9.55 -9.51
CA ASN A 86 5.61 -10.49 -8.48
C ASN A 86 4.35 -11.21 -7.95
N PRO A 87 4.26 -12.55 -8.07
CA PRO A 87 3.12 -13.33 -7.56
C PRO A 87 2.83 -13.10 -6.06
N ALA A 88 3.84 -12.75 -5.27
CA ALA A 88 3.65 -12.41 -3.85
C ALA A 88 2.76 -11.19 -3.60
N ASN A 89 2.53 -10.36 -4.64
CA ASN A 89 1.61 -9.22 -4.58
C ASN A 89 0.23 -9.54 -5.17
N ALA A 90 -0.11 -10.82 -5.34
CA ALA A 90 -1.43 -11.22 -5.78
C ALA A 90 -2.50 -10.79 -4.77
N PRO A 91 -3.66 -10.28 -5.22
CA PRO A 91 -4.71 -9.85 -4.34
C PRO A 91 -5.38 -11.04 -3.66
N ASP A 92 -5.72 -10.90 -2.38
CA ASP A 92 -6.69 -11.78 -1.74
C ASP A 92 -8.11 -11.53 -2.28
N THR A 93 -9.11 -12.24 -1.75
CA THR A 93 -10.49 -12.13 -2.24
C THR A 93 -11.05 -10.72 -2.09
N TRP A 94 -10.84 -10.08 -0.94
CA TRP A 94 -11.33 -8.73 -0.68
C TRP A 94 -10.59 -7.69 -1.54
N GLU A 95 -9.27 -7.76 -1.60
CA GLU A 95 -8.45 -6.87 -2.43
C GLU A 95 -8.82 -6.95 -3.91
N ARG A 96 -9.10 -8.14 -4.41
CA ARG A 96 -9.56 -8.35 -5.78
C ARG A 96 -10.87 -7.62 -6.04
N GLN A 97 -11.85 -7.77 -5.16
CA GLN A 97 -13.14 -7.09 -5.29
C GLN A 97 -12.98 -5.56 -5.28
N VAL A 98 -12.10 -5.02 -4.41
CA VAL A 98 -11.81 -3.59 -4.34
C VAL A 98 -11.11 -3.12 -5.62
N LEU A 99 -10.13 -3.87 -6.14
CA LEU A 99 -9.45 -3.54 -7.39
C LEU A 99 -10.40 -3.54 -8.60
N GLU A 100 -11.31 -4.50 -8.66
CA GLU A 100 -12.34 -4.59 -9.71
C GLU A 100 -13.33 -3.42 -9.61
N ASP A 101 -13.68 -3.00 -8.39
CA ASP A 101 -14.49 -1.80 -8.17
C ASP A 101 -13.77 -0.54 -8.65
N PHE A 102 -12.51 -0.33 -8.26
CA PHE A 102 -11.70 0.79 -8.73
C PHE A 102 -11.59 0.82 -10.25
N ALA A 103 -11.35 -0.34 -10.88
CA ALA A 103 -11.26 -0.44 -12.34
C ALA A 103 -12.59 -0.05 -13.01
N ARG A 104 -13.73 -0.54 -12.52
CA ARG A 104 -15.06 -0.23 -13.04
C ARG A 104 -15.38 1.25 -12.92
N ARG A 105 -15.12 1.87 -11.75
CA ARG A 105 -15.34 3.30 -11.50
C ARG A 105 -14.45 4.18 -12.38
N ALA A 106 -13.18 3.80 -12.55
CA ALA A 106 -12.26 4.50 -13.45
C ALA A 106 -12.72 4.43 -14.91
N GLN A 107 -13.23 3.27 -15.36
CA GLN A 107 -13.82 3.11 -16.69
C GLN A 107 -15.08 3.97 -16.88
N ALA A 108 -15.82 4.24 -15.82
CA ALA A 108 -16.94 5.17 -15.81
C ALA A 108 -16.54 6.65 -15.74
N GLY A 109 -15.23 6.95 -15.73
CA GLY A 109 -14.68 8.31 -15.76
C GLY A 109 -14.39 8.92 -14.39
N GLU A 110 -14.51 8.16 -13.29
CA GLU A 110 -14.16 8.65 -11.97
C GLU A 110 -12.63 8.73 -11.80
N PRO A 111 -12.09 9.85 -11.30
CA PRO A 111 -10.65 9.99 -11.10
C PRO A 111 -10.12 9.04 -10.02
N LEU A 112 -9.10 8.25 -10.33
CA LEU A 112 -8.45 7.34 -9.38
C LEU A 112 -7.92 8.05 -8.12
N ALA A 113 -7.42 9.28 -8.26
CA ALA A 113 -6.80 10.03 -7.17
C ALA A 113 -7.73 10.25 -5.94
N GLY A 114 -9.05 10.31 -6.17
CA GLY A 114 -10.04 10.50 -5.12
C GLY A 114 -10.54 9.21 -4.47
N MET A 115 -10.22 8.05 -5.05
CA MET A 115 -10.75 6.76 -4.58
C MET A 115 -10.01 6.25 -3.35
N GLN A 116 -10.77 5.66 -2.45
CA GLN A 116 -10.29 4.88 -1.31
C GLN A 116 -11.35 3.84 -0.95
N ARG A 117 -10.92 2.70 -0.45
CA ARG A 117 -11.76 1.72 0.24
C ARG A 117 -11.15 1.43 1.60
N ALA A 118 -11.97 1.48 2.64
CA ALA A 118 -11.55 1.10 3.98
C ALA A 118 -12.71 0.46 4.73
N GLU A 119 -12.46 -0.63 5.40
CA GLU A 119 -13.44 -1.36 6.22
C GLU A 119 -12.74 -2.35 7.15
N VAL A 120 -13.48 -2.89 8.11
CA VAL A 120 -13.02 -4.00 8.95
C VAL A 120 -13.35 -5.32 8.23
N VAL A 121 -12.34 -6.14 8.00
CA VAL A 121 -12.46 -7.45 7.34
C VAL A 121 -11.67 -8.48 8.15
N ASP A 122 -12.32 -9.54 8.58
CA ASP A 122 -11.70 -10.64 9.33
C ASP A 122 -10.88 -10.17 10.55
N GLY A 123 -11.40 -9.19 11.31
CA GLY A 123 -10.73 -8.63 12.48
C GLY A 123 -9.55 -7.71 12.19
N GLU A 124 -9.39 -7.26 10.94
CA GLU A 124 -8.37 -6.27 10.55
C GLU A 124 -9.03 -5.00 9.98
N VAL A 125 -8.56 -3.82 10.37
CA VAL A 125 -8.80 -2.58 9.62
C VAL A 125 -8.00 -2.67 8.34
N ARG A 126 -8.66 -2.58 7.19
CA ARG A 126 -8.03 -2.65 5.87
C ARG A 126 -8.29 -1.37 5.09
N VAL A 127 -7.24 -0.85 4.47
CA VAL A 127 -7.28 0.39 3.67
C VAL A 127 -6.65 0.12 2.32
N MET A 128 -7.33 0.49 1.23
CA MET A 128 -6.77 0.47 -0.12
C MET A 128 -6.92 1.82 -0.80
N LYS A 129 -5.86 2.24 -1.51
CA LYS A 129 -5.87 3.41 -2.41
C LYS A 129 -5.31 3.02 -3.77
N PRO A 130 -5.98 3.38 -4.87
CA PRO A 130 -5.53 2.99 -6.20
C PRO A 130 -4.21 3.67 -6.59
N ILE A 131 -3.45 3.00 -7.43
CA ILE A 131 -2.24 3.50 -8.07
C ILE A 131 -2.54 3.70 -9.55
N ALA A 132 -2.49 4.94 -10.01
CA ALA A 132 -2.58 5.25 -11.44
C ALA A 132 -1.25 4.95 -12.13
N THR A 133 -1.32 4.48 -13.37
CA THR A 133 -0.15 4.33 -14.24
C THR A 133 0.31 5.72 -14.70
N GLY A 134 1.49 6.15 -14.25
CA GLY A 134 2.11 7.39 -14.72
C GLY A 134 3.02 7.16 -15.93
N ALA A 135 3.40 8.23 -16.64
CA ALA A 135 4.28 8.15 -17.80
C ALA A 135 5.60 7.39 -17.51
N PRO A 136 6.30 7.59 -16.36
CA PRO A 136 7.51 6.82 -16.04
C PRO A 136 7.29 5.31 -15.89
N CYS A 137 6.07 4.87 -15.57
CA CYS A 137 5.75 3.46 -15.39
C CYS A 137 5.73 2.69 -16.71
N LEU A 138 5.46 3.38 -17.81
CA LEU A 138 5.24 2.78 -19.13
C LEU A 138 6.49 2.12 -19.70
N ALA A 139 7.69 2.55 -19.32
CA ALA A 139 8.94 1.93 -19.74
C ALA A 139 8.98 0.42 -19.43
N CYS A 140 8.40 0.00 -18.29
CA CYS A 140 8.41 -1.39 -17.82
C CYS A 140 7.02 -2.03 -17.80
N HIS A 141 5.96 -1.24 -17.87
CA HIS A 141 4.56 -1.70 -17.71
C HIS A 141 3.67 -1.33 -18.91
N GLY A 142 4.18 -0.59 -19.89
CA GLY A 142 3.43 -0.12 -21.03
C GLY A 142 3.05 -1.21 -22.04
N THR A 143 2.39 -0.76 -23.12
CA THR A 143 2.00 -1.61 -24.26
C THR A 143 3.18 -1.95 -25.15
N GLN A 144 4.27 -1.17 -25.10
CA GLN A 144 5.48 -1.32 -25.89
C GLN A 144 6.71 -1.27 -25.00
N VAL A 145 7.00 -2.40 -24.36
CA VAL A 145 8.25 -2.55 -23.58
C VAL A 145 9.38 -2.91 -24.54
N GLU A 146 10.53 -2.25 -24.39
CA GLU A 146 11.71 -2.52 -25.21
C GLU A 146 12.06 -4.05 -25.19
N PRO A 147 12.37 -4.70 -26.33
CA PRO A 147 12.48 -6.15 -26.42
C PRO A 147 13.53 -6.78 -25.49
N GLN A 148 14.67 -6.14 -25.27
CA GLN A 148 15.71 -6.65 -24.36
C GLN A 148 15.23 -6.55 -22.89
N LEU A 149 14.57 -5.44 -22.53
CA LEU A 149 13.98 -5.28 -21.22
C LEU A 149 12.83 -6.27 -20.98
N ALA A 150 11.97 -6.49 -21.97
CA ALA A 150 10.90 -7.47 -21.90
C ALA A 150 11.43 -8.90 -21.69
N ARG A 151 12.57 -9.26 -22.31
CA ARG A 151 13.25 -10.53 -22.08
C ARG A 151 13.75 -10.63 -20.64
N LEU A 152 14.46 -9.61 -20.16
CA LEU A 152 14.97 -9.55 -18.79
C LEU A 152 13.86 -9.66 -17.76
N ILE A 153 12.73 -8.96 -18.00
CA ILE A 153 11.57 -9.04 -17.11
C ILE A 153 11.05 -10.48 -17.04
N ARG A 154 10.88 -11.16 -18.18
CA ARG A 154 10.43 -12.57 -18.20
C ARG A 154 11.39 -13.53 -17.52
N GLU A 155 12.70 -13.31 -17.66
CA GLU A 155 13.72 -14.11 -16.97
C GLU A 155 13.63 -13.96 -15.45
N ARG A 156 13.35 -12.75 -14.96
CA ARG A 156 13.25 -12.45 -13.54
C ARG A 156 11.89 -12.74 -12.93
N TYR A 157 10.85 -12.63 -13.73
CA TYR A 157 9.44 -12.80 -13.37
C TYR A 157 8.74 -13.63 -14.44
N PRO A 158 8.88 -14.98 -14.40
CA PRO A 158 8.30 -15.86 -15.43
C PRO A 158 6.77 -15.70 -15.57
N ASP A 159 6.09 -15.39 -14.47
CA ASP A 159 4.65 -15.24 -14.40
C ASP A 159 4.19 -13.76 -14.50
N ASP A 160 5.03 -12.87 -15.05
CA ASP A 160 4.70 -11.44 -15.17
C ASP A 160 3.45 -11.20 -16.02
N GLN A 161 2.46 -10.57 -15.42
CA GLN A 161 1.23 -10.13 -16.07
C GLN A 161 1.17 -8.59 -16.18
N ALA A 162 2.13 -7.87 -15.60
CA ALA A 162 2.06 -6.43 -15.37
C ALA A 162 2.56 -5.61 -16.57
N THR A 163 2.05 -5.89 -17.77
CA THR A 163 2.32 -5.14 -19.00
C THR A 163 1.03 -4.76 -19.72
N GLY A 164 1.15 -3.92 -20.75
CA GLY A 164 0.01 -3.49 -21.57
C GLY A 164 -0.83 -2.37 -20.96
N PHE A 165 -0.27 -1.61 -20.00
CA PHE A 165 -0.94 -0.46 -19.41
C PHE A 165 -0.76 0.81 -20.25
N ARG A 166 -1.75 1.71 -20.18
CA ARG A 166 -1.69 3.08 -20.68
C ARG A 166 -1.63 4.05 -19.51
N GLU A 167 -1.18 5.27 -19.80
CA GLU A 167 -1.18 6.33 -18.80
C GLU A 167 -2.59 6.60 -18.26
N GLY A 168 -2.71 6.82 -16.94
CA GLY A 168 -3.97 7.03 -16.27
C GLY A 168 -4.74 5.75 -15.89
N GLU A 169 -4.41 4.59 -16.47
CA GLU A 169 -5.08 3.33 -16.12
C GLU A 169 -4.71 2.86 -14.70
N LEU A 170 -5.62 2.09 -14.08
CA LEU A 170 -5.37 1.46 -12.78
C LEU A 170 -4.22 0.47 -12.90
N ARG A 171 -3.08 0.80 -12.26
CA ARG A 171 -1.92 -0.10 -12.17
C ARG A 171 -2.08 -1.15 -11.08
N GLY A 172 -2.76 -0.80 -10.01
CA GLY A 172 -2.96 -1.58 -8.80
C GLY A 172 -3.41 -0.69 -7.65
N ALA A 173 -3.15 -1.12 -6.43
CA ALA A 173 -3.43 -0.32 -5.24
C ALA A 173 -2.35 -0.50 -4.17
N PHE A 174 -2.17 0.52 -3.34
CA PHE A 174 -1.61 0.35 -2.01
C PHE A 174 -2.62 -0.41 -1.16
N THR A 175 -2.14 -1.34 -0.35
CA THR A 175 -2.95 -2.12 0.58
C THR A 175 -2.30 -2.08 1.95
N LEU A 176 -3.09 -1.74 2.96
CA LEU A 176 -2.66 -1.65 4.34
C LEU A 176 -3.63 -2.42 5.20
N ARG A 177 -3.11 -3.07 6.24
CA ARG A 177 -3.92 -3.81 7.20
C ARG A 177 -3.30 -3.77 8.59
N ARG A 178 -4.16 -3.64 9.60
CA ARG A 178 -3.81 -3.67 11.02
C ARG A 178 -4.89 -4.44 11.77
N PRO A 179 -4.56 -5.38 12.68
CA PRO A 179 -5.54 -6.00 13.54
C PRO A 179 -6.37 -4.95 14.29
N VAL A 180 -7.67 -5.19 14.41
CA VAL A 180 -8.48 -4.47 15.38
C VAL A 180 -8.01 -4.98 16.73
N ASP A 181 -7.42 -4.11 17.56
CA ASP A 181 -7.12 -4.49 18.95
C ASP A 181 -8.46 -4.84 19.58
N ASP A 182 -8.67 -6.12 19.83
CA ASP A 182 -9.70 -6.57 20.73
C ASP A 182 -9.31 -5.97 22.07
N GLY A 183 -9.99 -4.86 22.45
CA GLY A 183 -9.72 -4.24 23.74
C GLY A 183 -9.69 -5.35 24.77
N GLU A 184 -8.53 -5.48 25.43
CA GLU A 184 -8.36 -6.43 26.50
C GLU A 184 -9.53 -6.27 27.48
N GLY A 185 -10.35 -7.33 27.58
CA GLY A 185 -11.50 -7.41 28.45
C GLY A 185 -11.09 -7.50 29.92
#